data_fd2c2b35b2a20f8b56c52833380e576f
#
_entry.id   fd2c2b35b2a20f8b56c52833380e576f
#
_cell.length_a   1.000
_cell.length_b   1.000
_cell.length_c   1.000
_cell.angle_alpha   90.00
_cell.angle_beta   90.00
_cell.angle_gamma   90.00
#
_symmetry.space_group_name_H-M   'P 1'
#
loop_
_entity.id
_entity.type
_entity.pdbx_description
1 polymer ?
#
loop_
_entity_poly.entity_id
_entity_poly.type
_entity_poly.pdbx_seq_one_letter_code
_entity_poly.pdbx_strand_id
1 'polypeptide(L)'
;MKRRKRGKQTLKRKMLSILLLCAMSCILAVVIVSYMTIRMIQNNSIQESMQIYLEQITREIDSDYYDMIGIVNQMSPNGLIGNVTERYLSAEDNYDRYFEQKSLREELIKLGYVNPKLLGIAYYDPKEQKELIGNFNVRVLDPSYQTISKVIVGAENIIQTMHASYLGIRETPVLSVMRRVSFGNKRVLDIYAEMEPDMSVSDRLNKEKWPYTYMELDENGIVQYSNNPVIVKGQKLLSELPEKEGYAAINQEGYKIMAYRSSIGYVNAIALPENTYQKEMNMWLSLIHI
;
A
#
# COMPACT_ATOMS: atom_id res chain seq x y z
N MET A 1 27.56 79.88 22.43
CA MET A 1 26.27 79.11 22.69
C MET A 1 25.93 78.08 21.59
N LYS A 2 26.55 78.00 20.44
CA LYS A 2 26.23 77.04 19.36
C LYS A 2 26.72 75.53 19.56
N ARG A 3 27.80 75.34 20.32
CA ARG A 3 28.37 73.95 20.54
C ARG A 3 27.49 73.05 21.42
N ARG A 4 26.74 73.57 22.41
CA ARG A 4 25.86 72.73 23.30
C ARG A 4 24.61 72.19 22.57
N LYS A 5 24.10 72.84 21.53
CA LYS A 5 22.93 72.39 20.76
C LYS A 5 23.28 71.23 19.84
N ARG A 6 24.52 71.20 19.26
CA ARG A 6 24.97 70.06 18.40
C ARG A 6 25.14 68.75 19.19
N GLY A 7 25.61 68.77 20.44
CA GLY A 7 25.76 67.61 21.30
C GLY A 7 24.41 66.97 21.69
N LYS A 8 23.40 67.76 22.00
CA LYS A 8 22.05 67.27 22.31
C LYS A 8 21.35 66.67 21.10
N GLN A 9 21.54 67.15 19.88
CA GLN A 9 20.98 66.59 18.68
C GLN A 9 21.65 65.24 18.30
N THR A 10 22.95 65.11 18.49
CA THR A 10 23.67 63.84 18.27
C THR A 10 23.30 62.77 19.29
N LEU A 11 23.05 63.12 20.54
CA LEU A 11 22.61 62.19 21.57
C LEU A 11 21.21 61.69 21.28
N LYS A 12 20.25 62.54 20.94
CA LYS A 12 18.89 62.17 20.54
C LYS A 12 18.90 61.25 19.32
N ARG A 13 19.72 61.52 18.29
CA ARG A 13 19.84 60.61 17.12
C ARG A 13 20.42 59.28 17.49
N LYS A 14 21.44 59.19 18.33
CA LYS A 14 21.99 57.93 18.83
C LYS A 14 20.96 57.11 19.63
N MET A 15 20.23 57.75 20.54
CA MET A 15 19.17 57.09 21.29
C MET A 15 18.05 56.58 20.38
N LEU A 16 17.63 57.38 19.40
CA LEU A 16 16.62 56.95 18.43
C LEU A 16 17.10 55.78 17.58
N SER A 17 18.37 55.79 17.12
CA SER A 17 18.96 54.65 16.38
C SER A 17 19.03 53.39 17.21
N ILE A 18 19.40 53.46 18.48
CA ILE A 18 19.44 52.29 19.37
C ILE A 18 18.03 51.75 19.58
N LEU A 19 17.03 52.58 19.82
CA LEU A 19 15.65 52.20 20.03
C LEU A 19 15.05 51.54 18.77
N LEU A 20 15.38 52.07 17.60
CA LEU A 20 14.96 51.53 16.32
C LEU A 20 15.62 50.18 16.04
N LEU A 21 16.90 50.02 16.40
CA LEU A 21 17.63 48.77 16.28
C LEU A 21 17.09 47.69 17.22
N CYS A 22 16.75 48.04 18.47
CA CYS A 22 16.08 47.16 19.40
C CYS A 22 14.68 46.76 18.90
N ALA A 23 13.89 47.71 18.40
CA ALA A 23 12.57 47.40 17.84
C ALA A 23 12.66 46.43 16.63
N MET A 24 13.60 46.71 15.71
CA MET A 24 13.83 45.80 14.56
C MET A 24 14.31 44.42 14.98
N SER A 25 15.19 44.31 15.97
CA SER A 25 15.63 43.00 16.48
C SER A 25 14.49 42.20 17.14
N CYS A 26 13.61 42.88 17.87
CA CYS A 26 12.41 42.23 18.45
C CYS A 26 11.44 41.74 17.36
N ILE A 27 11.18 42.56 16.35
CA ILE A 27 10.32 42.17 15.20
C ILE A 27 10.94 40.99 14.48
N LEU A 28 12.25 41.02 14.19
CA LEU A 28 12.94 39.92 13.53
C LEU A 28 12.87 38.62 14.35
N ALA A 29 13.05 38.72 15.67
CA ALA A 29 12.93 37.55 16.57
C ALA A 29 11.51 36.96 16.54
N VAL A 30 10.47 37.78 16.59
CA VAL A 30 9.08 37.35 16.47
C VAL A 30 8.80 36.66 15.12
N VAL A 31 9.29 37.23 14.03
CA VAL A 31 9.13 36.64 12.69
C VAL A 31 9.82 35.27 12.60
N ILE A 32 11.04 35.14 13.12
CA ILE A 32 11.77 33.85 13.13
C ILE A 32 11.03 32.80 13.96
N VAL A 33 10.59 33.15 15.16
CA VAL A 33 9.84 32.23 16.05
C VAL A 33 8.53 31.83 15.38
N SER A 34 7.78 32.78 14.83
CA SER A 34 6.52 32.49 14.12
C SER A 34 6.75 31.57 12.93
N TYR A 35 7.78 31.81 12.14
CA TYR A 35 8.15 30.94 11.01
C TYR A 35 8.48 29.51 11.45
N MET A 36 9.30 29.36 12.49
CA MET A 36 9.63 28.04 13.05
C MET A 36 8.40 27.31 13.58
N THR A 37 7.53 28.02 14.28
CA THR A 37 6.29 27.46 14.84
C THR A 37 5.35 26.98 13.73
N ILE A 38 5.12 27.79 12.72
CA ILE A 38 4.27 27.44 11.58
C ILE A 38 4.86 26.22 10.85
N ARG A 39 6.16 26.22 10.61
CA ARG A 39 6.85 25.10 9.96
C ARG A 39 6.69 23.78 10.76
N MET A 40 6.80 23.87 12.09
CA MET A 40 6.63 22.72 12.97
C MET A 40 5.19 22.18 12.94
N ILE A 41 4.19 23.05 13.02
CA ILE A 41 2.77 22.69 12.99
C ILE A 41 2.44 22.03 11.65
N GLN A 42 2.86 22.62 10.52
CA GLN A 42 2.62 22.07 9.19
C GLN A 42 3.30 20.70 9.01
N ASN A 43 4.54 20.56 9.49
CA ASN A 43 5.24 19.30 9.42
C ASN A 43 4.51 18.19 10.18
N ASN A 44 4.01 18.51 11.37
CA ASN A 44 3.25 17.55 12.17
C ASN A 44 1.90 17.22 11.51
N SER A 45 1.19 18.21 10.98
CA SER A 45 -0.08 18.02 10.28
C SER A 45 0.05 17.14 9.04
N ILE A 46 1.14 17.30 8.26
CA ILE A 46 1.41 16.44 7.09
C ILE A 46 1.72 15.02 7.55
N GLN A 47 2.54 14.85 8.59
CA GLN A 47 2.83 13.51 9.13
C GLN A 47 1.56 12.81 9.60
N GLU A 48 0.73 13.50 10.36
CA GLU A 48 -0.55 12.98 10.83
C GLU A 48 -1.48 12.61 9.67
N SER A 49 -1.56 13.46 8.65
CA SER A 49 -2.33 13.17 7.44
C SER A 49 -1.80 11.93 6.71
N MET A 50 -0.49 11.82 6.53
CA MET A 50 0.16 10.64 5.92
C MET A 50 -0.16 9.38 6.73
N GLN A 51 -0.09 9.47 8.06
CA GLN A 51 -0.40 8.35 8.95
C GLN A 51 -1.84 7.87 8.77
N ILE A 52 -2.80 8.79 8.83
CA ILE A 52 -4.23 8.47 8.70
C ILE A 52 -4.51 7.82 7.33
N TYR A 53 -3.98 8.39 6.25
CA TYR A 53 -4.16 7.84 4.91
C TYR A 53 -3.54 6.45 4.76
N LEU A 54 -2.32 6.27 5.25
CA LEU A 54 -1.63 4.99 5.16
C LEU A 54 -2.36 3.90 5.96
N GLU A 55 -2.82 4.23 7.16
CA GLU A 55 -3.60 3.32 7.99
C GLU A 55 -4.91 2.93 7.31
N GLN A 56 -5.62 3.88 6.72
CA GLN A 56 -6.86 3.61 6.02
C GLN A 56 -6.65 2.68 4.81
N ILE A 57 -5.64 2.99 3.96
CA ILE A 57 -5.31 2.13 2.81
C ILE A 57 -4.94 0.72 3.28
N THR A 58 -4.10 0.61 4.31
CA THR A 58 -3.67 -0.69 4.82
C THR A 58 -4.84 -1.49 5.34
N ARG A 59 -5.77 -0.89 6.09
CA ARG A 59 -6.96 -1.59 6.59
C ARG A 59 -7.87 -2.08 5.46
N GLU A 60 -8.04 -1.29 4.41
CA GLU A 60 -8.84 -1.68 3.25
C GLU A 60 -8.20 -2.87 2.52
N ILE A 61 -6.89 -2.83 2.29
CA ILE A 61 -6.14 -3.93 1.67
C ILE A 61 -6.12 -5.19 2.58
N ASP A 62 -5.93 -5.01 3.88
CA ASP A 62 -6.01 -6.13 4.86
C ASP A 62 -7.37 -6.81 4.79
N SER A 63 -8.46 -6.03 4.72
CA SER A 63 -9.82 -6.57 4.59
C SER A 63 -9.96 -7.41 3.31
N ASP A 64 -9.47 -6.91 2.17
CA ASP A 64 -9.52 -7.64 0.91
C ASP A 64 -8.72 -8.95 0.97
N TYR A 65 -7.56 -8.97 1.63
CA TYR A 65 -6.80 -10.20 1.86
C TYR A 65 -7.53 -11.18 2.78
N TYR A 66 -8.17 -10.71 3.86
CA TYR A 66 -8.96 -11.58 4.74
C TYR A 66 -10.15 -12.20 4.00
N ASP A 67 -10.79 -11.45 3.12
CA ASP A 67 -11.88 -11.97 2.28
C ASP A 67 -11.36 -13.06 1.33
N MET A 68 -10.21 -12.86 0.68
CA MET A 68 -9.58 -13.89 -0.16
C MET A 68 -9.15 -15.13 0.64
N ILE A 69 -8.60 -14.94 1.85
CA ILE A 69 -8.28 -16.07 2.76
C ILE A 69 -9.55 -16.86 3.10
N GLY A 70 -10.67 -16.17 3.33
CA GLY A 70 -11.97 -16.81 3.54
C GLY A 70 -12.40 -17.65 2.34
N ILE A 71 -12.21 -17.16 1.12
CA ILE A 71 -12.46 -17.88 -0.13
C ILE A 71 -11.55 -19.11 -0.25
N VAL A 72 -10.25 -18.94 -0.04
CA VAL A 72 -9.26 -20.03 -0.07
C VAL A 72 -9.58 -21.12 0.97
N ASN A 73 -10.08 -20.73 2.15
CA ASN A 73 -10.55 -21.68 3.17
C ASN A 73 -11.73 -22.51 2.68
N GLN A 74 -12.70 -21.91 1.99
CA GLN A 74 -13.84 -22.64 1.42
C GLN A 74 -13.41 -23.63 0.32
N MET A 75 -12.33 -23.31 -0.42
CA MET A 75 -11.76 -24.16 -1.46
C MET A 75 -10.81 -25.24 -0.91
N SER A 76 -10.34 -25.10 0.32
CA SER A 76 -9.44 -26.09 0.96
C SER A 76 -10.18 -27.39 1.28
N PRO A 77 -9.50 -28.55 1.50
CA PRO A 77 -10.12 -29.89 1.64
C PRO A 77 -11.26 -29.96 2.66
N ASN A 78 -11.18 -29.19 3.75
CA ASN A 78 -12.22 -29.16 4.78
C ASN A 78 -13.31 -28.10 4.52
N GLY A 79 -13.21 -27.37 3.42
CA GLY A 79 -14.15 -26.34 3.03
C GLY A 79 -15.31 -26.87 2.18
N LEU A 80 -16.33 -26.03 2.00
CA LEU A 80 -17.54 -26.43 1.25
C LEU A 80 -17.18 -26.83 -0.20
N ILE A 81 -16.40 -26.01 -0.90
CA ILE A 81 -15.98 -26.27 -2.27
C ILE A 81 -14.90 -27.35 -2.32
N GLY A 82 -14.03 -27.40 -1.30
CA GLY A 82 -13.03 -28.46 -1.17
C GLY A 82 -13.64 -29.89 -1.16
N ASN A 83 -14.79 -30.08 -0.48
CA ASN A 83 -15.50 -31.35 -0.49
C ASN A 83 -16.01 -31.71 -1.90
N VAL A 84 -16.47 -30.74 -2.69
CA VAL A 84 -16.89 -30.99 -4.08
C VAL A 84 -15.66 -31.33 -4.94
N THR A 85 -14.55 -30.64 -4.71
CA THR A 85 -13.28 -30.91 -5.37
C THR A 85 -12.78 -32.32 -5.06
N GLU A 86 -12.90 -32.77 -3.82
CA GLU A 86 -12.50 -34.13 -3.43
C GLU A 86 -13.32 -35.21 -4.15
N ARG A 87 -14.64 -35.03 -4.28
CA ARG A 87 -15.49 -35.94 -5.08
C ARG A 87 -15.07 -35.96 -6.55
N TYR A 88 -14.83 -34.79 -7.15
CA TYR A 88 -14.31 -34.69 -8.52
C TYR A 88 -12.98 -35.43 -8.71
N LEU A 89 -12.04 -35.29 -7.78
CA LEU A 89 -10.74 -35.95 -7.84
C LEU A 89 -10.79 -37.44 -7.60
N SER A 90 -11.83 -37.93 -6.89
CA SER A 90 -12.01 -39.30 -6.53
C SER A 90 -12.93 -40.08 -7.49
N ALA A 91 -13.55 -39.39 -8.45
CA ALA A 91 -14.44 -40.01 -9.42
C ALA A 91 -13.68 -41.01 -10.32
N GLU A 92 -14.11 -42.28 -10.31
CA GLU A 92 -13.42 -43.37 -11.02
C GLU A 92 -13.80 -43.42 -12.50
N ASP A 93 -15.07 -43.19 -12.82
CA ASP A 93 -15.53 -43.20 -14.18
C ASP A 93 -15.66 -41.81 -14.82
N ASN A 94 -15.77 -41.77 -16.15
CA ASN A 94 -15.84 -40.52 -16.90
C ASN A 94 -17.17 -39.78 -16.73
N TYR A 95 -18.25 -40.53 -16.43
CA TYR A 95 -19.58 -39.97 -16.28
C TYR A 95 -19.69 -39.23 -14.95
N ASP A 96 -19.30 -39.85 -13.85
CA ASP A 96 -19.28 -39.23 -12.51
C ASP A 96 -18.32 -38.06 -12.49
N ARG A 97 -17.13 -38.21 -13.11
CA ARG A 97 -16.16 -37.12 -13.22
C ARG A 97 -16.73 -35.92 -13.94
N TYR A 98 -17.50 -36.12 -15.00
CA TYR A 98 -18.16 -34.99 -15.71
C TYR A 98 -19.18 -34.26 -14.83
N PHE A 99 -20.00 -35.00 -14.07
CA PHE A 99 -21.00 -34.39 -13.19
C PHE A 99 -20.35 -33.63 -12.02
N GLU A 100 -19.34 -34.20 -11.37
CA GLU A 100 -18.63 -33.55 -10.29
C GLU A 100 -17.84 -32.33 -10.80
N GLN A 101 -17.26 -32.39 -11.99
CA GLN A 101 -16.62 -31.24 -12.63
C GLN A 101 -17.62 -30.10 -12.88
N LYS A 102 -18.81 -30.43 -13.38
CA LYS A 102 -19.87 -29.44 -13.59
C LYS A 102 -20.32 -28.82 -12.27
N SER A 103 -20.55 -29.63 -11.25
CA SER A 103 -20.93 -29.18 -9.91
C SER A 103 -19.85 -28.26 -9.32
N LEU A 104 -18.58 -28.64 -9.41
CA LEU A 104 -17.46 -27.80 -8.95
C LEU A 104 -17.41 -26.47 -9.66
N ARG A 105 -17.57 -26.46 -10.98
CA ARG A 105 -17.57 -25.21 -11.76
C ARG A 105 -18.73 -24.30 -11.37
N GLU A 106 -19.92 -24.84 -11.13
CA GLU A 106 -21.08 -24.07 -10.66
C GLU A 106 -20.82 -23.43 -9.30
N GLU A 107 -20.20 -24.15 -8.35
CA GLU A 107 -19.85 -23.59 -7.05
C GLU A 107 -18.80 -22.49 -7.16
N LEU A 108 -17.78 -22.65 -8.00
CA LEU A 108 -16.77 -21.61 -8.24
C LEU A 108 -17.39 -20.35 -8.89
N ILE A 109 -18.33 -20.53 -9.82
CA ILE A 109 -19.05 -19.41 -10.44
C ILE A 109 -19.93 -18.69 -9.40
N LYS A 110 -20.66 -19.41 -8.55
CA LYS A 110 -21.46 -18.81 -7.47
C LYS A 110 -20.59 -17.98 -6.53
N LEU A 111 -19.42 -18.50 -6.18
CA LEU A 111 -18.47 -17.80 -5.32
C LEU A 111 -18.03 -16.45 -5.94
N GLY A 112 -17.81 -16.43 -7.26
CA GLY A 112 -17.53 -15.19 -8.00
C GLY A 112 -18.69 -14.19 -7.98
N TYR A 113 -19.94 -14.68 -8.07
CA TYR A 113 -21.11 -13.79 -8.00
C TYR A 113 -21.33 -13.18 -6.61
N VAL A 114 -21.02 -13.93 -5.56
CA VAL A 114 -21.16 -13.44 -4.16
C VAL A 114 -20.05 -12.43 -3.83
N ASN A 115 -18.89 -12.51 -4.49
CA ASN A 115 -17.75 -11.66 -4.25
C ASN A 115 -17.39 -10.86 -5.52
N PRO A 116 -18.03 -9.71 -5.75
CA PRO A 116 -17.92 -8.96 -7.01
C PRO A 116 -16.50 -8.41 -7.28
N LYS A 117 -15.68 -8.26 -6.25
CA LYS A 117 -14.26 -7.86 -6.39
C LYS A 117 -13.38 -9.02 -6.86
N LEU A 118 -13.86 -10.27 -6.72
CA LEU A 118 -13.10 -11.46 -7.09
C LEU A 118 -12.97 -11.55 -8.61
N LEU A 119 -11.76 -11.38 -9.13
CA LEU A 119 -11.47 -11.45 -10.55
C LEU A 119 -11.37 -12.89 -11.02
N GLY A 120 -10.72 -13.74 -10.24
CA GLY A 120 -10.55 -15.12 -10.60
C GLY A 120 -10.12 -16.01 -9.43
N ILE A 121 -10.54 -17.26 -9.51
CA ILE A 121 -10.12 -18.35 -8.62
C ILE A 121 -9.86 -19.59 -9.46
N ALA A 122 -8.84 -20.34 -9.07
CA ALA A 122 -8.49 -21.58 -9.75
C ALA A 122 -7.83 -22.58 -8.81
N TYR A 123 -8.03 -23.87 -9.13
CA TYR A 123 -7.14 -24.93 -8.70
C TYR A 123 -6.09 -25.16 -9.78
N TYR A 124 -4.83 -25.10 -9.40
CA TYR A 124 -3.68 -25.29 -10.27
C TYR A 124 -2.92 -26.56 -9.84
N ASP A 125 -2.56 -27.39 -10.83
CA ASP A 125 -1.75 -28.56 -10.57
C ASP A 125 -0.26 -28.18 -10.77
N PRO A 126 0.51 -28.10 -9.67
CA PRO A 126 1.90 -27.66 -9.74
C PRO A 126 2.83 -28.70 -10.42
N LYS A 127 2.41 -29.98 -10.52
CA LYS A 127 3.17 -31.02 -11.24
C LYS A 127 2.98 -30.94 -12.74
N GLU A 128 1.74 -30.76 -13.18
CA GLU A 128 1.40 -30.66 -14.58
C GLU A 128 1.54 -29.24 -15.11
N GLN A 129 1.79 -28.27 -14.23
CA GLN A 129 1.92 -26.84 -14.52
C GLN A 129 0.74 -26.30 -15.32
N LYS A 130 -0.47 -26.71 -14.96
CA LYS A 130 -1.69 -26.29 -15.62
C LYS A 130 -2.82 -26.03 -14.64
N GLU A 131 -3.76 -25.20 -15.05
CA GLU A 131 -5.04 -25.06 -14.39
C GLU A 131 -5.82 -26.38 -14.46
N LEU A 132 -6.31 -26.84 -13.33
CA LEU A 132 -7.20 -27.99 -13.25
C LEU A 132 -8.63 -27.55 -13.53
N ILE A 133 -9.10 -26.52 -12.82
CA ILE A 133 -10.43 -25.92 -12.97
C ILE A 133 -10.47 -24.56 -12.28
N GLY A 134 -11.16 -23.60 -12.89
CA GLY A 134 -11.38 -22.26 -12.36
C GLY A 134 -12.78 -21.73 -12.68
N ASN A 135 -13.11 -20.56 -12.13
CA ASN A 135 -14.40 -19.88 -12.39
C ASN A 135 -14.42 -19.13 -13.72
N PHE A 136 -13.26 -18.87 -14.32
CA PHE A 136 -13.12 -18.24 -15.63
C PHE A 136 -12.45 -19.19 -16.63
N ASN A 137 -12.62 -18.93 -17.93
CA ASN A 137 -11.89 -19.62 -18.97
C ASN A 137 -10.46 -19.10 -19.09
N VAL A 138 -9.75 -19.08 -17.98
CA VAL A 138 -8.34 -18.64 -17.96
C VAL A 138 -7.50 -19.74 -18.57
N ARG A 139 -6.70 -19.40 -19.56
CA ARG A 139 -5.96 -20.40 -20.33
C ARG A 139 -4.70 -20.88 -19.63
N VAL A 140 -4.04 -20.07 -18.83
CA VAL A 140 -2.79 -20.45 -18.13
C VAL A 140 -2.53 -19.44 -17.01
N LEU A 141 -2.27 -19.91 -15.79
CA LEU A 141 -1.61 -19.10 -14.77
C LEU A 141 -0.19 -18.80 -15.22
N ASP A 142 0.20 -17.54 -15.20
CA ASP A 142 1.58 -17.18 -15.49
C ASP A 142 2.51 -17.80 -14.43
N PRO A 143 3.51 -18.63 -14.81
CA PRO A 143 4.42 -19.25 -13.84
C PRO A 143 5.17 -18.26 -12.97
N SER A 144 5.25 -16.99 -13.35
CA SER A 144 5.89 -15.94 -12.58
C SER A 144 5.24 -15.70 -11.21
N TYR A 145 3.98 -16.16 -10.98
CA TYR A 145 3.35 -16.11 -9.65
C TYR A 145 4.18 -16.83 -8.55
N GLN A 146 5.05 -17.75 -8.93
CA GLN A 146 5.94 -18.46 -8.00
C GLN A 146 7.17 -17.66 -7.58
N THR A 147 7.55 -16.63 -8.31
CA THR A 147 8.81 -15.89 -8.14
C THR A 147 8.67 -14.58 -7.39
N ILE A 148 7.44 -14.15 -7.08
CA ILE A 148 7.20 -12.89 -6.40
C ILE A 148 7.44 -13.02 -4.90
N SER A 149 7.87 -11.92 -4.28
CA SER A 149 8.00 -11.78 -2.83
C SER A 149 6.69 -12.14 -2.13
N LYS A 150 6.77 -13.02 -1.14
CA LYS A 150 5.61 -13.68 -0.51
C LYS A 150 5.64 -13.46 0.98
N VAL A 151 4.49 -13.14 1.54
CA VAL A 151 4.27 -13.13 2.98
C VAL A 151 3.48 -14.38 3.36
N ILE A 152 4.01 -15.19 4.26
CA ILE A 152 3.32 -16.39 4.77
C ILE A 152 2.46 -15.98 5.95
N VAL A 153 1.16 -16.20 5.83
CA VAL A 153 0.17 -15.84 6.85
C VAL A 153 -0.62 -17.06 7.23
N GLY A 154 -0.61 -17.44 8.51
CA GLY A 154 -1.39 -18.51 9.13
C GLY A 154 -1.69 -19.72 8.25
N ALA A 155 -1.70 -20.92 8.76
CA ALA A 155 -2.04 -22.14 8.02
C ALA A 155 -1.59 -22.17 6.53
N GLU A 156 -0.40 -21.65 6.22
CA GLU A 156 0.25 -21.72 4.90
C GLU A 156 -0.38 -20.85 3.78
N ASN A 157 -1.17 -19.83 4.10
CA ASN A 157 -1.56 -18.83 3.10
C ASN A 157 -0.34 -18.02 2.67
N ILE A 158 -0.19 -17.84 1.38
CA ILE A 158 0.83 -17.01 0.79
C ILE A 158 0.14 -15.80 0.18
N ILE A 159 0.39 -14.64 0.76
CA ILE A 159 -0.07 -13.35 0.26
C ILE A 159 0.99 -12.81 -0.69
N GLN A 160 0.55 -12.29 -1.83
CA GLN A 160 1.42 -11.60 -2.76
C GLN A 160 1.05 -10.13 -2.78
N THR A 161 2.06 -9.27 -2.74
CA THR A 161 1.91 -7.83 -2.93
C THR A 161 1.23 -7.51 -4.26
N MET A 162 0.72 -6.30 -4.42
CA MET A 162 0.09 -5.85 -5.67
C MET A 162 0.96 -6.16 -6.89
N HIS A 163 0.36 -6.78 -7.90
CA HIS A 163 1.04 -7.20 -9.12
C HIS A 163 0.09 -7.20 -10.32
N ALA A 164 0.63 -7.34 -11.52
CA ALA A 164 -0.19 -7.58 -12.71
C ALA A 164 -0.90 -8.94 -12.60
N SER A 165 -2.14 -9.02 -13.09
CA SER A 165 -2.92 -10.26 -13.05
C SER A 165 -2.19 -11.41 -13.73
N TYR A 166 -2.01 -12.53 -13.02
CA TYR A 166 -1.49 -13.78 -13.59
C TYR A 166 -2.54 -14.56 -14.37
N LEU A 167 -3.80 -14.22 -14.15
CA LEU A 167 -4.90 -14.76 -14.92
C LEU A 167 -5.11 -14.03 -16.25
N GLY A 168 -4.37 -12.93 -16.47
CA GLY A 168 -4.44 -12.15 -17.71
C GLY A 168 -5.79 -11.46 -17.94
N ILE A 169 -6.56 -11.27 -16.87
CA ILE A 169 -7.93 -10.73 -16.95
C ILE A 169 -7.92 -9.21 -17.11
N ARG A 170 -6.96 -8.54 -16.48
CA ARG A 170 -6.82 -7.08 -16.49
C ARG A 170 -5.36 -6.62 -16.48
N GLU A 171 -5.13 -5.41 -16.99
CA GLU A 171 -3.85 -4.71 -16.90
C GLU A 171 -3.69 -3.97 -15.55
N THR A 172 -4.77 -3.77 -14.81
CA THR A 172 -4.74 -3.12 -13.49
C THR A 172 -4.10 -4.04 -12.45
N PRO A 173 -3.36 -3.47 -11.47
CA PRO A 173 -2.80 -4.24 -10.39
C PRO A 173 -3.88 -4.97 -9.58
N VAL A 174 -3.55 -6.18 -9.16
CA VAL A 174 -4.43 -7.07 -8.38
C VAL A 174 -3.76 -7.49 -7.09
N LEU A 175 -4.57 -7.87 -6.11
CA LEU A 175 -4.16 -8.60 -4.91
C LEU A 175 -4.32 -10.09 -5.17
N SER A 176 -3.44 -10.93 -4.60
CA SER A 176 -3.64 -12.37 -4.70
C SER A 176 -3.24 -13.14 -3.44
N VAL A 177 -3.92 -14.26 -3.26
CA VAL A 177 -3.64 -15.24 -2.21
C VAL A 177 -3.50 -16.62 -2.84
N MET A 178 -2.50 -17.35 -2.39
CA MET A 178 -2.25 -18.74 -2.78
C MET A 178 -2.13 -19.64 -1.56
N ARG A 179 -2.60 -20.88 -1.69
CA ARG A 179 -2.37 -21.93 -0.70
C ARG A 179 -2.13 -23.25 -1.40
N ARG A 180 -1.10 -23.96 -0.99
CA ARG A 180 -0.87 -25.34 -1.41
C ARG A 180 -1.57 -26.31 -0.46
N VAL A 181 -2.41 -27.19 -0.99
CA VAL A 181 -3.22 -28.14 -0.23
C VAL A 181 -3.07 -29.55 -0.77
N SER A 182 -3.29 -30.54 0.10
CA SER A 182 -3.31 -31.97 -0.29
C SER A 182 -4.71 -32.53 -0.06
N PHE A 183 -5.31 -33.08 -1.10
CA PHE A 183 -6.58 -33.78 -1.03
C PHE A 183 -6.39 -35.29 -0.64
N GLY A 184 -7.45 -35.95 -0.23
CA GLY A 184 -7.43 -37.31 0.36
C GLY A 184 -6.75 -38.37 -0.50
N ASN A 185 -6.77 -38.26 -1.83
CA ASN A 185 -6.04 -39.09 -2.79
C ASN A 185 -4.55 -38.74 -2.94
N LYS A 186 -3.99 -37.95 -2.02
CA LYS A 186 -2.62 -37.41 -2.04
C LYS A 186 -2.30 -36.50 -3.25
N ARG A 187 -3.31 -36.00 -3.95
CA ARG A 187 -3.13 -35.03 -5.00
C ARG A 187 -2.87 -33.65 -4.38
N VAL A 188 -1.77 -33.03 -4.75
CA VAL A 188 -1.40 -31.70 -4.31
C VAL A 188 -1.85 -30.68 -5.34
N LEU A 189 -2.60 -29.67 -4.90
CA LEU A 189 -3.06 -28.57 -5.74
C LEU A 189 -2.71 -27.24 -5.08
N ASP A 190 -2.48 -26.23 -5.89
CA ASP A 190 -2.43 -24.85 -5.45
C ASP A 190 -3.81 -24.22 -5.67
N ILE A 191 -4.37 -23.64 -4.61
CA ILE A 191 -5.54 -22.78 -4.69
C ILE A 191 -5.02 -21.37 -4.91
N TYR A 192 -5.52 -20.72 -5.95
CA TYR A 192 -5.13 -19.36 -6.30
C TYR A 192 -6.36 -18.47 -6.44
N ALA A 193 -6.33 -17.30 -5.82
CA ALA A 193 -7.38 -16.29 -5.89
C ALA A 193 -6.78 -14.92 -6.22
N GLU A 194 -7.39 -14.20 -7.17
CA GLU A 194 -7.10 -12.81 -7.49
C GLU A 194 -8.31 -11.93 -7.23
N MET A 195 -8.06 -10.76 -6.65
CA MET A 195 -9.09 -9.77 -6.33
C MET A 195 -8.64 -8.38 -6.81
N GLU A 196 -9.58 -7.62 -7.31
CA GLU A 196 -9.37 -6.19 -7.57
C GLU A 196 -9.37 -5.43 -6.25
N PRO A 197 -8.36 -4.57 -5.96
CA PRO A 197 -8.39 -3.72 -4.78
C PRO A 197 -9.65 -2.85 -4.77
N ASP A 198 -10.13 -2.47 -3.60
CA ASP A 198 -11.28 -1.59 -3.48
C ASP A 198 -11.12 -0.33 -4.35
N MET A 199 -12.19 0.08 -5.01
CA MET A 199 -12.20 1.27 -5.87
C MET A 199 -11.73 2.52 -5.12
N SER A 200 -11.99 2.61 -3.81
CA SER A 200 -11.52 3.71 -2.97
C SER A 200 -9.99 3.72 -2.86
N VAL A 201 -9.36 2.56 -2.76
CA VAL A 201 -7.89 2.40 -2.81
C VAL A 201 -7.37 2.71 -4.21
N SER A 202 -7.99 2.14 -5.24
CA SER A 202 -7.62 2.38 -6.64
C SER A 202 -7.70 3.86 -7.02
N ASP A 203 -8.76 4.57 -6.62
CA ASP A 203 -8.92 6.00 -6.85
C ASP A 203 -7.88 6.85 -6.12
N ARG A 204 -7.47 6.43 -4.92
CA ARG A 204 -6.40 7.07 -4.15
C ARG A 204 -5.03 6.78 -4.72
N LEU A 205 -4.85 5.61 -5.32
CA LEU A 205 -3.61 5.25 -6.02
C LEU A 205 -3.47 5.99 -7.36
N ASN A 206 -4.53 6.65 -7.83
CA ASN A 206 -4.48 7.45 -9.04
C ASN A 206 -3.68 8.74 -8.81
N LYS A 207 -2.49 8.80 -9.37
CA LYS A 207 -1.48 9.85 -9.19
C LYS A 207 -1.96 11.27 -9.53
N GLU A 208 -2.95 11.42 -10.42
CA GLU A 208 -3.48 12.73 -10.82
C GLU A 208 -4.30 13.39 -9.71
N LYS A 209 -4.91 12.58 -8.84
CA LYS A 209 -5.77 13.06 -7.75
C LYS A 209 -5.06 13.12 -6.39
N TRP A 210 -3.93 12.45 -6.26
CA TRP A 210 -3.26 12.31 -4.97
C TRP A 210 -1.75 12.61 -5.04
N PRO A 211 -1.23 13.53 -4.19
CA PRO A 211 0.17 13.97 -4.25
C PRO A 211 1.16 12.91 -3.73
N TYR A 212 0.67 11.84 -3.10
CA TYR A 212 1.52 10.83 -2.49
C TYR A 212 1.82 9.70 -3.47
N THR A 213 3.03 9.16 -3.37
CA THR A 213 3.39 7.90 -4.01
C THR A 213 3.08 6.77 -3.04
N TYR A 214 2.26 5.82 -3.46
CA TYR A 214 2.00 4.60 -2.71
C TYR A 214 2.95 3.49 -3.17
N MET A 215 3.40 2.68 -2.21
CA MET A 215 4.34 1.57 -2.44
C MET A 215 4.02 0.41 -1.50
N GLU A 216 4.30 -0.79 -1.97
CA GLU A 216 4.38 -2.00 -1.15
C GLU A 216 5.83 -2.48 -1.12
N LEU A 217 6.29 -2.83 0.07
CA LEU A 217 7.66 -3.25 0.33
C LEU A 217 7.66 -4.67 0.88
N ASP A 218 8.71 -5.42 0.55
CA ASP A 218 8.97 -6.70 1.20
C ASP A 218 9.62 -6.53 2.58
N GLU A 219 9.91 -7.65 3.23
CA GLU A 219 10.55 -7.72 4.54
C GLU A 219 11.97 -7.10 4.61
N ASN A 220 12.59 -6.86 3.46
CA ASN A 220 13.92 -6.25 3.32
C ASN A 220 13.85 -4.76 2.96
N GLY A 221 12.66 -4.18 2.85
CA GLY A 221 12.46 -2.80 2.42
C GLY A 221 12.63 -2.57 0.92
N ILE A 222 12.50 -3.63 0.13
CA ILE A 222 12.58 -3.58 -1.33
C ILE A 222 11.19 -3.36 -1.92
N VAL A 223 11.08 -2.40 -2.82
CA VAL A 223 9.83 -2.06 -3.51
C VAL A 223 9.36 -3.23 -4.36
N GLN A 224 8.19 -3.74 -4.08
CA GLN A 224 7.51 -4.76 -4.87
C GLN A 224 6.47 -4.17 -5.82
N TYR A 225 5.79 -3.12 -5.37
CA TYR A 225 4.84 -2.35 -6.14
C TYR A 225 4.99 -0.85 -5.86
N SER A 226 4.80 -0.02 -6.87
CA SER A 226 4.69 1.43 -6.74
C SER A 226 3.75 1.99 -7.81
N ASN A 227 2.91 2.95 -7.43
CA ASN A 227 2.11 3.71 -8.39
C ASN A 227 2.92 4.85 -9.06
N ASN A 228 4.20 5.00 -8.74
CA ASN A 228 5.10 6.00 -9.31
C ASN A 228 6.17 5.33 -10.19
N PRO A 229 6.22 5.62 -11.50
CA PRO A 229 7.21 5.01 -12.39
C PRO A 229 8.66 5.42 -12.10
N VAL A 230 8.89 6.44 -11.28
CA VAL A 230 10.24 6.87 -10.86
C VAL A 230 10.79 5.95 -9.76
N ILE A 231 9.91 5.39 -8.93
CA ILE A 231 10.29 4.44 -7.88
C ILE A 231 10.12 3.03 -8.44
N VAL A 232 11.22 2.40 -8.80
CA VAL A 232 11.21 1.17 -9.58
C VAL A 232 11.13 -0.05 -8.67
N LYS A 233 10.36 -1.06 -9.10
CA LYS A 233 10.36 -2.38 -8.47
C LYS A 233 11.78 -2.94 -8.34
N GLY A 234 12.10 -3.48 -7.16
CA GLY A 234 13.43 -3.99 -6.83
C GLY A 234 14.37 -2.96 -6.20
N GLN A 235 13.99 -1.68 -6.16
CA GLN A 235 14.77 -0.66 -5.47
C GLN A 235 14.67 -0.85 -3.96
N LYS A 236 15.80 -0.86 -3.26
CA LYS A 236 15.83 -0.84 -1.80
C LYS A 236 15.58 0.58 -1.32
N LEU A 237 14.40 0.82 -0.75
CA LEU A 237 13.99 2.15 -0.33
C LEU A 237 14.21 2.39 1.17
N LEU A 238 14.00 1.38 2.01
CA LEU A 238 14.14 1.50 3.45
C LEU A 238 15.23 0.55 3.97
N SER A 239 16.10 1.10 4.81
CA SER A 239 17.13 0.30 5.53
C SER A 239 16.56 -0.33 6.79
N GLU A 240 15.57 0.32 7.41
CA GLU A 240 14.91 -0.12 8.63
C GLU A 240 13.40 -0.08 8.43
N LEU A 241 12.75 -1.20 8.66
CA LEU A 241 11.31 -1.34 8.60
C LEU A 241 10.72 -1.34 10.02
N PRO A 242 9.44 -0.98 10.19
CA PRO A 242 8.74 -1.19 11.45
C PRO A 242 8.83 -2.67 11.85
N GLU A 243 9.33 -2.97 13.05
CA GLU A 243 9.49 -4.36 13.52
C GLU A 243 8.14 -5.03 13.81
N LYS A 244 7.14 -4.23 14.20
CA LYS A 244 5.79 -4.67 14.52
C LYS A 244 4.79 -3.77 13.82
N GLU A 245 3.50 -4.12 13.93
CA GLU A 245 2.41 -3.25 13.54
C GLU A 245 2.65 -1.84 14.10
N GLY A 246 2.94 -0.90 13.22
CA GLY A 246 3.33 0.46 13.59
C GLY A 246 3.96 1.24 12.44
N TYR A 247 4.28 2.50 12.73
CA TYR A 247 4.75 3.47 11.74
C TYR A 247 6.26 3.71 11.84
N ALA A 248 6.90 3.89 10.70
CA ALA A 248 8.24 4.47 10.59
C ALA A 248 8.18 5.69 9.66
N ALA A 249 8.70 6.83 10.12
CA ALA A 249 8.85 8.04 9.30
C ALA A 249 10.33 8.22 8.93
N ILE A 250 10.63 8.26 7.64
CA ILE A 250 11.99 8.30 7.11
C ILE A 250 12.08 9.40 6.06
N ASN A 251 13.17 10.16 6.08
CA ASN A 251 13.52 11.10 5.02
C ASN A 251 14.62 10.48 4.17
N GLN A 252 14.35 10.21 2.92
CA GLN A 252 15.31 9.59 2.02
C GLN A 252 15.17 10.11 0.59
N GLU A 253 16.29 10.44 -0.05
CA GLU A 253 16.39 10.81 -1.46
C GLU A 253 15.41 11.91 -1.92
N GLY A 254 15.16 12.94 -1.08
CA GLY A 254 14.24 14.03 -1.40
C GLY A 254 12.76 13.67 -1.24
N TYR A 255 12.46 12.57 -0.57
CA TYR A 255 11.13 12.16 -0.18
C TYR A 255 10.99 12.05 1.34
N LYS A 256 9.83 12.44 1.82
CA LYS A 256 9.35 12.11 3.16
C LYS A 256 8.52 10.85 3.04
N ILE A 257 9.00 9.76 3.64
CA ILE A 257 8.36 8.43 3.53
C ILE A 257 7.76 8.06 4.87
N MET A 258 6.56 7.54 4.85
CA MET A 258 5.95 6.89 5.99
C MET A 258 5.62 5.45 5.60
N ALA A 259 6.10 4.51 6.41
CA ALA A 259 5.85 3.09 6.24
C ALA A 259 5.04 2.54 7.41
N TYR A 260 4.18 1.59 7.15
CA TYR A 260 3.36 0.89 8.13
C TYR A 260 3.36 -0.61 7.84
N ARG A 261 3.66 -1.42 8.87
CA ARG A 261 3.55 -2.86 8.79
C ARG A 261 2.13 -3.29 9.10
N SER A 262 1.50 -3.97 8.15
CA SER A 262 0.18 -4.55 8.26
C SER A 262 0.12 -5.66 9.31
N SER A 263 -1.08 -5.93 9.83
CA SER A 263 -1.37 -7.05 10.74
C SER A 263 -1.05 -8.42 10.13
N ILE A 264 -1.10 -8.52 8.81
CA ILE A 264 -0.77 -9.73 8.04
C ILE A 264 0.68 -9.76 7.53
N GLY A 265 1.50 -8.77 7.91
CA GLY A 265 2.96 -8.86 7.84
C GLY A 265 3.63 -8.19 6.64
N TYR A 266 2.91 -7.71 5.62
CA TYR A 266 3.50 -6.91 4.55
C TYR A 266 3.66 -5.43 4.98
N VAL A 267 4.42 -4.66 4.22
CA VAL A 267 4.69 -3.26 4.54
C VAL A 267 4.19 -2.36 3.45
N ASN A 268 3.26 -1.47 3.81
CA ASN A 268 2.82 -0.38 2.96
C ASN A 268 3.63 0.88 3.27
N ALA A 269 3.88 1.68 2.26
CA ALA A 269 4.52 2.97 2.41
C ALA A 269 3.89 4.03 1.50
N ILE A 270 3.90 5.26 1.98
CA ILE A 270 3.59 6.43 1.17
C ILE A 270 4.77 7.40 1.21
N ALA A 271 5.07 8.00 0.07
CA ALA A 271 6.13 8.99 -0.07
C ALA A 271 5.57 10.30 -0.59
N LEU A 272 6.00 11.41 0.02
CA LEU A 272 5.72 12.76 -0.42
C LEU A 272 7.03 13.42 -0.87
N PRO A 273 7.12 13.91 -2.12
CA PRO A 273 8.30 14.65 -2.57
C PRO A 273 8.52 15.92 -1.74
N GLU A 274 9.76 16.17 -1.33
CA GLU A 274 10.13 17.32 -0.51
C GLU A 274 9.80 18.67 -1.16
N ASN A 275 9.91 18.75 -2.49
CA ASN A 275 9.55 19.93 -3.26
C ASN A 275 8.04 20.24 -3.21
N THR A 276 7.19 19.23 -3.18
CA THR A 276 5.74 19.39 -3.02
C THR A 276 5.42 19.91 -1.62
N TYR A 277 6.08 19.38 -0.62
CA TYR A 277 6.02 19.84 0.76
C TYR A 277 6.42 21.31 0.90
N GLN A 278 7.55 21.71 0.32
CA GLN A 278 8.02 23.10 0.34
C GLN A 278 7.10 24.05 -0.43
N LYS A 279 6.51 23.62 -1.53
CA LYS A 279 5.58 24.42 -2.32
C LYS A 279 4.28 24.71 -1.56
N GLU A 280 3.70 23.73 -0.89
CA GLU A 280 2.53 23.94 -0.04
C GLU A 280 2.85 24.86 1.14
N MET A 281 4.01 24.70 1.77
CA MET A 281 4.46 25.57 2.85
C MET A 281 4.64 27.02 2.39
N ASN A 282 5.24 27.24 1.23
CA ASN A 282 5.43 28.58 0.68
C ASN A 282 4.11 29.25 0.27
N MET A 283 3.14 28.49 -0.19
CA MET A 283 1.80 29.00 -0.51
C MET A 283 1.09 29.52 0.74
N TRP A 284 1.16 28.81 1.85
CA TRP A 284 0.60 29.27 3.14
C TRP A 284 1.32 30.51 3.69
N LEU A 285 2.65 30.57 3.55
CA LEU A 285 3.43 31.74 3.97
C LEU A 285 3.09 32.97 3.14
N SER A 286 2.79 32.83 1.85
CA SER A 286 2.36 33.95 1.00
C SER A 286 0.98 34.49 1.38
N LEU A 287 0.09 33.65 1.91
CA LEU A 287 -1.24 34.04 2.42
C LEU A 287 -1.16 34.83 3.73
N ILE A 288 -0.10 34.66 4.52
CA ILE A 288 0.11 35.40 5.79
C ILE A 288 0.74 36.77 5.54
N HIS A 289 1.35 36.99 4.36
CA HIS A 289 1.95 38.27 3.96
C HIS A 289 0.98 39.25 3.31
N ILE A 290 -0.32 38.94 3.23
CA ILE A 290 -1.39 39.88 2.91
C ILE A 290 -2.00 40.40 4.21
#